data_44da8d479f9429968114545136667b01
#
_entry.id   44da8d479f9429968114545136667b01
#
_cell.length_a   1.000
_cell.length_b   1.000
_cell.length_c   1.000
_cell.angle_alpha   90.00
_cell.angle_beta   90.00
_cell.angle_gamma   90.00
#
_symmetry.space_group_name_H-M   'P 1'
#
loop_
_entity.id
_entity.type
_entity.pdbx_description
1 polymer ?
#
loop_
_entity_poly.entity_id
_entity_poly.type
_entity_poly.pdbx_seq_one_letter_code
_entity_poly.pdbx_strand_id
1 'polypeptide(L)'
;LKYPEFEKINHVHHAGNSSGIVDGAAAVLIGNKQFGEKNELKPRARIVATSKIGTDPTIMLTGPLPATEKVLKQSGMSIKTSTYLS
;
A
#
# COMPACT_ATOMS: atom_id res chain seq x y z
N LEU A 1 -8.13 -29.71 -9.03
CA LEU A 1 -8.34 -28.51 -8.23
C LEU A 1 -7.00 -27.93 -7.76
N LYS A 2 -6.88 -26.62 -7.82
CA LYS A 2 -5.68 -25.91 -7.34
C LYS A 2 -5.52 -26.03 -5.81
N TYR A 3 -6.64 -26.14 -5.12
CA TYR A 3 -6.69 -26.27 -3.66
C TYR A 3 -7.52 -27.50 -3.31
N PRO A 4 -6.90 -28.71 -3.34
CA PRO A 4 -7.64 -29.97 -3.16
C PRO A 4 -8.20 -30.15 -1.74
N GLU A 5 -7.74 -29.36 -0.76
CA GLU A 5 -8.27 -29.38 0.61
C GLU A 5 -9.69 -28.84 0.70
N PHE A 6 -10.19 -28.17 -0.33
CA PHE A 6 -11.54 -27.63 -0.35
C PHE A 6 -12.44 -28.49 -1.22
N GLU A 7 -13.43 -29.15 -0.62
CA GLU A 7 -14.45 -29.92 -1.34
C GLU A 7 -15.46 -29.02 -2.02
N LYS A 8 -15.75 -27.87 -1.41
CA LYS A 8 -16.76 -26.93 -1.87
C LYS A 8 -16.32 -25.50 -1.59
N ILE A 9 -16.58 -24.61 -2.53
CA ILE A 9 -16.34 -23.19 -2.38
C ILE A 9 -17.67 -22.47 -2.07
N ASN A 10 -17.71 -21.74 -0.99
CA ASN A 10 -18.84 -20.86 -0.68
C ASN A 10 -18.61 -19.53 -1.40
N HIS A 11 -19.43 -19.27 -2.42
CA HIS A 11 -19.29 -18.05 -3.22
C HIS A 11 -19.95 -16.88 -2.49
N VAL A 12 -19.15 -16.12 -1.75
CA VAL A 12 -19.63 -14.97 -0.97
C VAL A 12 -19.24 -13.64 -1.62
N HIS A 13 -18.40 -13.65 -2.63
CA HIS A 13 -17.95 -12.45 -3.33
C HIS A 13 -18.77 -12.21 -4.59
N HIS A 14 -19.12 -10.97 -4.81
CA HIS A 14 -19.84 -10.53 -6.00
C HIS A 14 -19.44 -9.08 -6.32
N ALA A 15 -19.93 -8.55 -7.44
CA ALA A 15 -19.52 -7.23 -7.90
C ALA A 15 -19.81 -6.12 -6.88
N GLY A 16 -20.84 -6.28 -6.05
CA GLY A 16 -21.22 -5.27 -5.05
C GLY A 16 -20.33 -5.22 -3.82
N ASN A 17 -19.53 -6.26 -3.57
CA ASN A 17 -18.61 -6.30 -2.43
C ASN A 17 -17.17 -6.53 -2.83
N SER A 18 -16.80 -6.23 -4.07
CA SER A 18 -15.46 -6.43 -4.61
C SER A 18 -14.99 -5.17 -5.32
N SER A 19 -13.67 -5.03 -5.43
CA SER A 19 -13.08 -3.91 -6.15
C SER A 19 -13.36 -4.00 -7.64
N GLY A 20 -13.58 -2.85 -8.27
CA GLY A 20 -13.72 -2.77 -9.71
C GLY A 20 -12.36 -2.94 -10.40
N ILE A 21 -12.38 -3.58 -11.56
CA ILE A 21 -11.22 -3.63 -12.45
C ILE A 21 -11.40 -2.47 -13.43
N VAL A 22 -10.64 -1.40 -13.24
CA VAL A 22 -10.82 -0.16 -13.99
C VAL A 22 -9.45 0.39 -14.42
N ASP A 23 -9.46 1.17 -15.48
CA ASP A 23 -8.26 1.84 -15.95
C ASP A 23 -8.01 3.09 -15.13
N GLY A 24 -6.75 3.39 -14.91
CA GLY A 24 -6.36 4.58 -14.20
C GLY A 24 -4.91 4.93 -14.51
N ALA A 25 -4.54 6.16 -14.18
CA ALA A 25 -3.16 6.62 -14.33
C ALA A 25 -2.83 7.63 -13.24
N ALA A 26 -1.60 7.62 -12.82
CA ALA A 26 -1.11 8.58 -11.84
C ALA A 26 0.37 8.88 -12.11
N ALA A 27 0.81 10.06 -11.69
CA ALA A 27 2.21 10.44 -11.76
C ALA A 27 2.61 11.15 -10.48
N VAL A 28 3.77 10.80 -9.96
CA VAL A 28 4.34 11.41 -8.75
C VAL A 28 5.77 11.82 -9.05
N LEU A 29 6.09 13.09 -8.80
CA LEU A 29 7.46 13.58 -8.95
C LEU A 29 8.17 13.45 -7.60
N ILE A 30 9.25 12.68 -7.59
CA ILE A 30 10.06 12.43 -6.40
C ILE A 30 11.46 12.94 -6.64
N GLY A 31 12.01 13.66 -5.69
CA GLY A 31 13.37 14.17 -5.79
C GLY A 31 13.91 14.52 -4.42
N ASN A 32 15.17 14.92 -4.35
CA ASN A 32 15.76 15.39 -3.13
C ASN A 32 15.45 16.87 -2.91
N LYS A 33 15.75 17.36 -1.70
CA LYS A 33 15.47 18.73 -1.31
C LYS A 33 16.19 19.74 -2.19
N GLN A 34 17.43 19.47 -2.53
CA GLN A 34 18.25 20.37 -3.36
C GLN A 34 17.67 20.54 -4.76
N PHE A 35 17.21 19.45 -5.36
CA PHE A 35 16.57 19.48 -6.67
C PHE A 35 15.28 20.31 -6.62
N GLY A 36 14.49 20.13 -5.57
CA GLY A 36 13.25 20.89 -5.40
C GLY A 36 13.51 22.39 -5.28
N GLU A 37 14.47 22.80 -4.46
CA GLU A 37 14.82 24.20 -4.28
C GLU A 37 15.35 24.82 -5.57
N LYS A 38 16.24 24.10 -6.26
CA LYS A 38 16.83 24.56 -7.52
C LYS A 38 15.80 24.81 -8.62
N ASN A 39 14.74 23.98 -8.66
CA ASN A 39 13.71 24.07 -9.68
C ASN A 39 12.44 24.78 -9.18
N GLU A 40 12.52 25.47 -8.05
CA GLU A 40 11.41 26.23 -7.47
C GLU A 40 10.14 25.40 -7.27
N LEU A 41 10.32 24.11 -6.89
CA LEU A 41 9.24 23.19 -6.64
C LEU A 41 8.89 23.18 -5.14
N LYS A 42 7.61 23.26 -4.84
CA LYS A 42 7.14 23.22 -3.45
C LYS A 42 6.85 21.76 -3.07
N PRO A 43 7.55 21.21 -2.05
CA PRO A 43 7.28 19.85 -1.62
C PRO A 43 5.90 19.74 -0.98
N ARG A 44 5.22 18.63 -1.25
CA ARG A 44 3.92 18.32 -0.65
C ARG A 44 4.07 17.40 0.56
N ALA A 45 5.08 16.56 0.55
CA ALA A 45 5.36 15.62 1.63
C ALA A 45 6.80 15.16 1.55
N ARG A 46 7.29 14.59 2.63
CA ARG A 46 8.60 13.95 2.70
C ARG A 46 8.40 12.46 2.93
N ILE A 47 9.14 11.64 2.16
CA ILE A 47 9.16 10.20 2.39
C ILE A 47 10.11 9.93 3.56
N VAL A 48 9.56 9.52 4.69
CA VAL A 48 10.33 9.28 5.92
C VAL A 48 10.94 7.88 5.91
N ALA A 49 10.16 6.89 5.50
CA ALA A 49 10.59 5.50 5.47
C ALA A 49 9.76 4.73 4.45
N THR A 50 10.29 3.62 3.99
CA THR A 50 9.58 2.70 3.11
C THR A 50 9.76 1.28 3.61
N SER A 51 8.80 0.43 3.31
CA SER A 51 8.91 -1.00 3.61
C SER A 51 8.29 -1.81 2.50
N LYS A 52 8.73 -3.06 2.41
CA LYS A 52 8.14 -4.05 1.51
C LYS A 52 7.97 -5.35 2.25
N ILE A 53 6.99 -6.13 1.85
CA ILE A 53 6.65 -7.40 2.49
C ILE A 53 6.10 -8.36 1.46
N GLY A 54 6.33 -9.65 1.68
CA GLY A 54 5.66 -10.70 0.91
C GLY A 54 4.59 -11.35 1.77
N THR A 55 3.47 -11.66 1.18
CA THR A 55 2.36 -12.34 1.86
C THR A 55 1.80 -13.45 0.99
N ASP A 56 0.89 -14.25 1.55
CA ASP A 56 0.27 -15.34 0.83
C ASP A 56 -0.50 -14.82 -0.39
N PRO A 57 -0.12 -15.22 -1.60
CA PRO A 57 -0.78 -14.74 -2.81
C PRO A 57 -2.21 -15.23 -2.97
N THR A 58 -2.60 -16.28 -2.25
CA THR A 58 -3.95 -16.84 -2.33
C THR A 58 -4.99 -15.84 -1.86
N ILE A 59 -4.74 -15.20 -0.71
CA ILE A 59 -5.63 -14.19 -0.14
C ILE A 59 -5.39 -12.83 -0.77
N MET A 60 -4.16 -12.54 -1.14
CA MET A 60 -3.61 -11.38 -1.87
C MET A 60 -3.84 -9.98 -1.28
N LEU A 61 -4.66 -9.82 -0.27
CA LEU A 61 -5.00 -8.50 0.28
C LEU A 61 -4.44 -8.25 1.68
N THR A 62 -3.57 -9.13 2.17
CA THR A 62 -3.06 -9.08 3.55
C THR A 62 -1.73 -8.35 3.71
N GLY A 63 -1.18 -7.78 2.62
CA GLY A 63 0.10 -7.08 2.65
C GLY A 63 0.12 -5.76 3.41
N PRO A 64 -0.92 -4.90 3.31
CA PRO A 64 -0.88 -3.57 3.93
C PRO A 64 -0.66 -3.56 5.43
N LEU A 65 -1.25 -4.48 6.17
CA LEU A 65 -1.10 -4.51 7.63
C LEU A 65 0.35 -4.76 8.07
N PRO A 66 1.00 -5.87 7.70
CA PRO A 66 2.39 -6.10 8.11
C PRO A 66 3.37 -5.08 7.51
N ALA A 67 3.12 -4.58 6.29
CA ALA A 67 3.95 -3.54 5.70
C ALA A 67 3.86 -2.23 6.48
N THR A 68 2.66 -1.87 6.93
CA THR A 68 2.43 -0.67 7.74
C THR A 68 3.10 -0.80 9.11
N GLU A 69 2.95 -1.94 9.76
CA GLU A 69 3.62 -2.20 11.05
C GLU A 69 5.14 -2.08 10.91
N LYS A 70 5.69 -2.65 9.86
CA LYS A 70 7.13 -2.62 9.60
C LYS A 70 7.64 -1.19 9.37
N VAL A 71 6.96 -0.40 8.54
CA VAL A 71 7.40 0.97 8.24
C VAL A 71 7.24 1.90 9.44
N LEU A 72 6.20 1.74 10.22
CA LEU A 72 6.02 2.53 11.45
C LEU A 72 7.12 2.22 12.46
N LYS A 73 7.46 0.96 12.62
CA LYS A 73 8.56 0.54 13.51
C LYS A 73 9.91 1.11 13.06
N GLN A 74 10.20 1.05 11.76
CA GLN A 74 11.44 1.59 11.19
C GLN A 74 11.56 3.10 11.36
N SER A 75 10.46 3.82 11.22
CA SER A 75 10.45 5.28 11.33
C SER A 75 10.35 5.78 12.76
N GLY A 76 10.03 4.91 13.73
CA GLY A 76 9.76 5.29 15.11
C GLY A 76 8.44 6.03 15.28
N MET A 77 7.55 5.91 14.32
CA MET A 77 6.24 6.58 14.32
C MET A 77 5.13 5.60 14.69
N SER A 78 3.99 6.14 15.05
CA SER A 78 2.78 5.37 15.30
C SER A 78 1.70 5.77 14.31
N ILE A 79 0.63 5.00 14.26
CA ILE A 79 -0.49 5.30 13.36
C ILE A 79 -1.13 6.66 13.69
N LYS A 80 -1.06 7.08 14.94
CA LYS A 80 -1.54 8.40 15.38
C LYS A 80 -0.66 9.55 14.89
N THR A 81 0.61 9.25 14.59
CA THR A 81 1.57 10.23 14.08
C THR A 81 1.38 10.42 12.57
N SER A 82 0.88 9.43 11.88
CA SER A 82 0.67 9.49 10.43
C SER A 82 -0.57 10.33 10.13
N THR A 83 -0.36 11.44 9.42
CA THR A 83 -1.44 12.35 9.03
C THR A 83 -2.22 11.80 7.83
N TYR A 84 -1.56 11.09 6.94
CA TYR A 84 -2.14 10.56 5.71
C TYR A 84 -1.86 9.06 5.61
N LEU A 85 -2.75 8.27 6.16
CA LEU A 85 -2.73 6.83 6.02
C LEU A 85 -4.03 6.40 5.33
N SER A 86 -3.90 5.82 4.14
CA SER A 86 -5.06 5.38 3.37
C SER A 86 -4.92 3.93 2.94
#